data_055dd395b77e788248f3ce5526a36587
#
_entry.id   055dd395b77e788248f3ce5526a36587
#
_cell.length_a   1.000
_cell.length_b   1.000
_cell.length_c   1.000
_cell.angle_alpha   90.00
_cell.angle_beta   90.00
_cell.angle_gamma   90.00
#
_symmetry.space_group_name_H-M   'P 1'
#
loop_
_entity.id
_entity.type
_entity.pdbx_description
1 polymer ?
#
loop_
_entity_poly.entity_id
_entity_poly.type
_entity_poly.pdbx_seq_one_letter_code
_entity_poly.pdbx_strand_id
1 'polypeptide(L)'
;EDVVVPVDRLLPTCERLLQLFDEHGYEGSVIFGHAKDGNIHFMLNERFDDPALVERYQRFTENMVALVLAEGGSLKAEHGTGRIMAPFVRRQYGDELTAMMYEIKRLVDPDGIMNPGVLLSEDADSYLRDLKLAPTVEAEVDRCVECGYCEPSYPSRDLTLIPRPRLRLRLEKARAEAGGRP
;
A
#
# COMPACT_ATOMS: atom_id res chain seq x y z
N GLU A 1 4.60 -0.49 1.84
CA GLU A 1 4.53 0.96 2.03
C GLU A 1 5.87 1.63 1.72
N ASP A 2 5.90 2.96 1.78
CA ASP A 2 7.02 3.81 1.42
C ASP A 2 6.97 5.05 2.32
N VAL A 3 7.84 5.08 3.32
CA VAL A 3 7.94 6.20 4.27
C VAL A 3 9.37 6.72 4.33
N VAL A 4 9.57 7.91 4.88
CA VAL A 4 10.90 8.47 5.09
C VAL A 4 11.00 9.08 6.48
N VAL A 5 12.16 8.94 7.10
CA VAL A 5 12.51 9.57 8.37
C VAL A 5 13.89 10.25 8.26
N PRO A 6 14.22 11.20 9.15
CA PRO A 6 15.59 11.71 9.23
C PRO A 6 16.59 10.55 9.36
N VAL A 7 17.76 10.66 8.71
CA VAL A 7 18.73 9.54 8.61
C VAL A 7 19.20 9.05 9.99
N ASP A 8 19.34 9.96 10.95
CA ASP A 8 19.70 9.64 12.34
C ASP A 8 18.58 8.91 13.11
N ARG A 9 17.36 8.92 12.57
CA ARG A 9 16.17 8.22 13.11
C ARG A 9 15.89 6.90 12.38
N LEU A 10 16.63 6.58 11.34
CA LEU A 10 16.39 5.40 10.50
C LEU A 10 16.45 4.09 11.30
N LEU A 11 17.53 3.87 12.04
CA LEU A 11 17.70 2.63 12.81
C LEU A 11 16.60 2.45 13.87
N PRO A 12 16.36 3.42 14.78
CA PRO A 12 15.31 3.25 15.80
C PRO A 12 13.92 3.10 15.18
N THR A 13 13.64 3.73 14.05
CA THR A 13 12.37 3.57 13.35
C THR A 13 12.23 2.16 12.79
N CYS A 14 13.27 1.61 12.15
CA CYS A 14 13.26 0.24 11.65
C CYS A 14 13.08 -0.79 12.77
N GLU A 15 13.80 -0.62 13.89
CA GLU A 15 13.65 -1.50 15.06
C GLU A 15 12.23 -1.46 15.64
N ARG A 16 11.63 -0.27 15.75
CA ARG A 16 10.25 -0.15 16.22
C ARG A 16 9.24 -0.70 15.21
N LEU A 17 9.49 -0.55 13.90
CA LEU A 17 8.64 -1.11 12.86
C LEU A 17 8.66 -2.64 12.87
N LEU A 18 9.81 -3.27 13.12
CA LEU A 18 9.90 -4.72 13.32
C LEU A 18 9.08 -5.18 14.52
N GLN A 19 9.14 -4.45 15.65
CA GLN A 19 8.29 -4.74 16.80
C GLN A 19 6.80 -4.60 16.46
N LEU A 20 6.40 -3.61 15.66
CA LEU A 20 5.01 -3.48 15.19
C LEU A 20 4.58 -4.67 14.32
N PHE A 21 5.49 -5.20 13.49
CA PHE A 21 5.18 -6.44 12.74
C PHE A 21 4.88 -7.60 13.70
N ASP A 22 5.70 -7.80 14.72
CA ASP A 22 5.50 -8.85 15.71
C ASP A 22 4.20 -8.64 16.52
N GLU A 23 3.96 -7.41 17.01
CA GLU A 23 2.76 -7.03 17.78
C GLU A 23 1.46 -7.28 17.01
N HIS A 24 1.50 -7.11 15.68
CA HIS A 24 0.35 -7.30 14.80
C HIS A 24 0.34 -8.65 14.07
N GLY A 25 1.31 -9.55 14.34
CA GLY A 25 1.36 -10.88 13.73
C GLY A 25 1.67 -10.87 12.24
N TYR A 26 2.50 -9.92 11.78
CA TYR A 26 2.99 -9.84 10.39
C TYR A 26 4.32 -10.57 10.22
N GLU A 27 4.36 -11.84 10.59
CA GLU A 27 5.52 -12.69 10.42
C GLU A 27 5.96 -12.75 8.94
N GLY A 28 7.27 -12.70 8.72
CA GLY A 28 7.85 -12.75 7.38
C GLY A 28 7.71 -11.45 6.57
N SER A 29 7.25 -10.35 7.18
CA SER A 29 7.33 -9.02 6.58
C SER A 29 8.77 -8.55 6.48
N VAL A 30 9.09 -7.81 5.41
CA VAL A 30 10.46 -7.38 5.12
C VAL A 30 10.54 -5.87 5.04
N ILE A 31 11.66 -5.33 5.51
CA ILE A 31 12.06 -3.93 5.40
C ILE A 31 13.23 -3.84 4.42
N PHE A 32 13.17 -2.88 3.51
CA PHE A 32 14.25 -2.52 2.60
C PHE A 32 14.14 -1.03 2.30
N GLY A 33 15.03 -0.47 1.49
CA GLY A 33 14.90 0.95 1.13
C GLY A 33 16.24 1.61 0.80
N HIS A 34 16.21 2.94 0.81
CA HIS A 34 17.36 3.78 0.48
C HIS A 34 17.91 4.44 1.75
N ALA A 35 18.72 3.69 2.51
CA ALA A 35 19.20 4.08 3.83
C ALA A 35 19.88 5.45 3.86
N LYS A 36 20.60 5.82 2.79
CA LYS A 36 21.25 7.12 2.65
C LYS A 36 20.28 8.30 2.76
N ASP A 37 19.03 8.08 2.31
CA ASP A 37 18.01 9.11 2.22
C ASP A 37 16.93 8.97 3.34
N GLY A 38 17.14 8.03 4.28
CA GLY A 38 16.18 7.74 5.35
C GLY A 38 14.90 7.08 4.86
N ASN A 39 14.88 6.60 3.59
CA ASN A 39 13.71 5.98 3.00
C ASN A 39 13.57 4.52 3.44
N ILE A 40 12.36 4.15 3.83
CA ILE A 40 11.98 2.83 4.31
C ILE A 40 10.83 2.33 3.43
N HIS A 41 11.05 1.23 2.74
CA HIS A 41 10.00 0.42 2.16
C HIS A 41 9.74 -0.80 3.04
N PHE A 42 8.51 -1.28 3.06
CA PHE A 42 8.18 -2.56 3.66
C PHE A 42 7.01 -3.23 2.96
N MET A 43 6.96 -4.54 3.06
CA MET A 43 5.89 -5.36 2.52
C MET A 43 5.24 -6.15 3.64
N LEU A 44 3.91 -6.10 3.69
CA LEU A 44 3.09 -6.89 4.60
C LEU A 44 2.52 -8.10 3.86
N ASN A 45 2.53 -9.25 4.52
CA ASN A 45 1.81 -10.43 4.09
C ASN A 45 0.38 -10.38 4.67
N GLU A 46 -0.54 -9.71 3.96
CA GLU A 46 -1.91 -9.53 4.41
C GLU A 46 -2.92 -10.04 3.40
N ARG A 47 -4.03 -10.57 3.92
CA ARG A 47 -5.24 -10.90 3.18
C ARG A 47 -6.36 -10.00 3.66
N PHE A 48 -7.24 -9.60 2.74
CA PHE A 48 -8.33 -8.67 3.04
C PHE A 48 -9.71 -9.32 2.87
N ASP A 49 -9.76 -10.65 2.86
CA ASP A 49 -10.97 -11.45 2.71
C ASP A 49 -11.70 -11.75 4.04
N ASP A 50 -11.13 -11.32 5.16
CA ASP A 50 -11.69 -11.47 6.49
C ASP A 50 -11.74 -10.10 7.19
N PRO A 51 -12.89 -9.66 7.74
CA PRO A 51 -13.00 -8.41 8.48
C PRO A 51 -12.00 -8.25 9.62
N ALA A 52 -11.63 -9.34 10.32
CA ALA A 52 -10.65 -9.30 11.40
C ALA A 52 -9.23 -8.96 10.87
N LEU A 53 -8.89 -9.40 9.66
CA LEU A 53 -7.63 -9.06 9.01
C LEU A 53 -7.61 -7.59 8.55
N VAL A 54 -8.73 -7.08 8.06
CA VAL A 54 -8.88 -5.65 7.73
C VAL A 54 -8.72 -4.79 8.99
N GLU A 55 -9.33 -5.19 10.11
CA GLU A 55 -9.16 -4.50 11.39
C GLU A 55 -7.72 -4.56 11.90
N ARG A 56 -7.03 -5.69 11.73
CA ARG A 56 -5.59 -5.82 12.03
C ARG A 56 -4.77 -4.84 11.20
N TYR A 57 -5.01 -4.77 9.89
CA TYR A 57 -4.35 -3.84 8.98
C TYR A 57 -4.61 -2.38 9.37
N GLN A 58 -5.84 -2.05 9.77
CA GLN A 58 -6.20 -0.72 10.26
C GLN A 58 -5.37 -0.35 11.49
N ARG A 59 -5.34 -1.21 12.51
CA ARG A 59 -4.56 -0.96 13.75
C ARG A 59 -3.06 -0.82 13.47
N PHE A 60 -2.53 -1.69 12.62
CA PHE A 60 -1.12 -1.59 12.21
C PHE A 60 -0.85 -0.26 11.51
N THR A 61 -1.68 0.12 10.54
CA THR A 61 -1.50 1.38 9.78
C THR A 61 -1.54 2.59 10.69
N GLU A 62 -2.47 2.65 11.64
CA GLU A 62 -2.54 3.72 12.64
C GLU A 62 -1.27 3.81 13.50
N ASN A 63 -0.76 2.68 13.96
CA ASN A 63 0.48 2.63 14.76
C ASN A 63 1.71 3.02 13.95
N MET A 64 1.79 2.58 12.70
CA MET A 64 2.86 2.94 11.77
C MET A 64 2.84 4.45 11.47
N VAL A 65 1.66 5.01 11.19
CA VAL A 65 1.50 6.45 10.97
C VAL A 65 1.96 7.24 12.20
N ALA A 66 1.52 6.82 13.38
CA ALA A 66 1.93 7.47 14.64
C ALA A 66 3.46 7.41 14.85
N LEU A 67 4.08 6.25 14.59
CA LEU A 67 5.52 6.06 14.68
C LEU A 67 6.26 7.02 13.73
N VAL A 68 5.94 7.00 12.44
CA VAL A 68 6.65 7.80 11.45
C VAL A 68 6.56 9.30 11.74
N LEU A 69 5.37 9.78 12.10
CA LEU A 69 5.18 11.19 12.45
C LEU A 69 5.90 11.59 13.76
N ALA A 70 5.93 10.70 14.75
CA ALA A 70 6.68 10.94 16.01
C ALA A 70 8.19 11.04 15.78
N GLU A 71 8.72 10.33 14.79
CA GLU A 71 10.13 10.39 14.40
C GLU A 71 10.45 11.58 13.47
N GLY A 72 9.49 12.47 13.22
CA GLY A 72 9.66 13.64 12.35
C GLY A 72 9.71 13.26 10.85
N GLY A 73 9.17 12.10 10.51
CA GLY A 73 9.17 11.57 9.15
C GLY A 73 7.99 12.02 8.29
N SER A 74 7.95 11.50 7.08
CA SER A 74 6.84 11.66 6.14
C SER A 74 6.25 10.30 5.78
N LEU A 75 4.92 10.26 5.67
CA LEU A 75 4.15 9.05 5.39
C LEU A 75 4.31 8.56 3.94
N LYS A 76 4.90 9.37 3.08
CA LYS A 76 5.32 8.98 1.73
C LYS A 76 6.65 9.66 1.38
N ALA A 77 7.53 8.90 0.74
CA ALA A 77 8.82 9.36 0.28
C ALA A 77 8.83 9.56 -1.26
N GLU A 78 8.83 8.50 -2.04
CA GLU A 78 8.96 8.54 -3.50
C GLU A 78 7.74 8.02 -4.29
N HIS A 79 6.86 7.21 -3.67
CA HIS A 79 5.72 6.61 -4.36
C HIS A 79 4.45 7.48 -4.37
N GLY A 80 4.51 8.68 -3.79
CA GLY A 80 3.37 9.58 -3.65
C GLY A 80 2.34 9.13 -2.62
N THR A 81 1.52 10.06 -2.14
CA THR A 81 0.52 9.81 -1.09
C THR A 81 -0.51 8.77 -1.49
N GLY A 82 -0.97 8.80 -2.74
CA GLY A 82 -1.97 7.89 -3.24
C GLY A 82 -3.30 8.01 -2.49
N ARG A 83 -4.07 6.91 -2.50
CA ARG A 83 -5.33 6.79 -1.75
C ARG A 83 -5.10 6.30 -0.32
N ILE A 84 -4.06 5.50 -0.10
CA ILE A 84 -3.79 4.84 1.18
C ILE A 84 -3.44 5.87 2.26
N MET A 85 -2.57 6.83 1.95
CA MET A 85 -2.16 7.85 2.92
C MET A 85 -2.97 9.15 2.86
N ALA A 86 -3.92 9.28 1.93
CA ALA A 86 -4.78 10.47 1.82
C ALA A 86 -5.52 10.82 3.13
N PRO A 87 -6.06 9.88 3.92
CA PRO A 87 -6.71 10.19 5.20
C PRO A 87 -5.77 10.79 6.25
N PHE A 88 -4.48 10.54 6.12
CA PHE A 88 -3.47 10.95 7.11
C PHE A 88 -2.76 12.27 6.77
N VAL A 89 -3.07 12.87 5.62
CA VAL A 89 -2.44 14.13 5.16
C VAL A 89 -2.63 15.25 6.19
N ARG A 90 -3.82 15.38 6.76
CA ARG A 90 -4.11 16.37 7.82
C ARG A 90 -3.26 16.16 9.09
N ARG A 91 -3.00 14.91 9.47
CA ARG A 91 -2.13 14.59 10.62
C ARG A 91 -0.67 14.97 10.37
N GLN A 92 -0.22 14.83 9.12
CA GLN A 92 1.16 15.14 8.73
C GLN A 92 1.39 16.64 8.56
N TYR A 93 0.47 17.36 7.91
CA TYR A 93 0.69 18.75 7.49
C TYR A 93 -0.09 19.78 8.32
N GLY A 94 -1.02 19.34 9.15
CA GLY A 94 -1.89 20.20 9.95
C GLY A 94 -3.06 20.80 9.14
N ASP A 95 -3.95 21.49 9.85
CA ASP A 95 -5.19 22.01 9.28
C ASP A 95 -4.97 23.10 8.23
N GLU A 96 -4.04 24.02 8.48
CA GLU A 96 -3.80 25.18 7.62
C GLU A 96 -3.29 24.75 6.23
N LEU A 97 -2.23 23.94 6.18
CA LEU A 97 -1.69 23.46 4.91
C LEU A 97 -2.68 22.53 4.20
N THR A 98 -3.40 21.70 4.93
CA THR A 98 -4.43 20.85 4.33
C THR A 98 -5.56 21.68 3.72
N ALA A 99 -6.03 22.72 4.39
CA ALA A 99 -7.02 23.63 3.85
C ALA A 99 -6.53 24.31 2.54
N MET A 100 -5.28 24.73 2.53
CA MET A 100 -4.64 25.29 1.32
C MET A 100 -4.59 24.26 0.18
N MET A 101 -4.25 23.00 0.45
CA MET A 101 -4.27 21.95 -0.57
C MET A 101 -5.66 21.74 -1.17
N TYR A 102 -6.71 21.75 -0.35
CA TYR A 102 -8.10 21.68 -0.82
C TYR A 102 -8.50 22.93 -1.63
N GLU A 103 -8.03 24.11 -1.25
CA GLU A 103 -8.27 25.34 -2.02
C GLU A 103 -7.66 25.24 -3.42
N ILE A 104 -6.40 24.84 -3.53
CA ILE A 104 -5.72 24.61 -4.81
C ILE A 104 -6.50 23.56 -5.63
N LYS A 105 -6.92 22.47 -5.02
CA LYS A 105 -7.70 21.42 -5.68
C LYS A 105 -8.99 21.99 -6.28
N ARG A 106 -9.75 22.80 -5.53
CA ARG A 106 -11.00 23.40 -6.02
C ARG A 106 -10.78 24.39 -7.15
N LEU A 107 -9.66 25.12 -7.12
CA LEU A 107 -9.33 26.10 -8.18
C LEU A 107 -9.01 25.41 -9.51
N VAL A 108 -8.30 24.28 -9.49
CA VAL A 108 -7.84 23.59 -10.71
C VAL A 108 -8.79 22.48 -11.18
N ASP A 109 -9.65 22.01 -10.30
CA ASP A 109 -10.60 20.92 -10.56
C ASP A 109 -11.94 21.19 -9.83
N PRO A 110 -12.67 22.24 -10.27
CA PRO A 110 -13.90 22.66 -9.60
C PRO A 110 -14.99 21.58 -9.62
N ASP A 111 -15.00 20.73 -10.63
CA ASP A 111 -15.98 19.65 -10.78
C ASP A 111 -15.56 18.35 -10.07
N GLY A 112 -14.34 18.28 -9.50
CA GLY A 112 -13.84 17.15 -8.72
C GLY A 112 -13.66 15.86 -9.52
N ILE A 113 -13.39 15.95 -10.83
CA ILE A 113 -13.28 14.79 -11.73
C ILE A 113 -11.84 14.22 -11.82
N MET A 114 -10.83 15.00 -11.44
CA MET A 114 -9.43 14.61 -11.55
C MET A 114 -8.98 13.87 -10.29
N ASN A 115 -8.72 12.57 -10.42
CA ASN A 115 -8.21 11.69 -9.35
C ASN A 115 -8.95 11.86 -7.99
N PRO A 116 -10.26 11.67 -7.93
CA PRO A 116 -11.02 11.85 -6.69
C PRO A 116 -10.54 10.92 -5.59
N GLY A 117 -10.33 11.47 -4.38
CA GLY A 117 -9.87 10.72 -3.21
C GLY A 117 -8.38 10.32 -3.26
N VAL A 118 -7.62 10.81 -4.23
CA VAL A 118 -6.17 10.62 -4.31
C VAL A 118 -5.48 11.85 -3.71
N LEU A 119 -4.53 11.64 -2.80
CA LEU A 119 -3.79 12.65 -2.05
C LEU A 119 -4.64 13.39 -0.99
N LEU A 120 -5.87 13.74 -1.29
CA LEU A 120 -6.81 14.40 -0.38
C LEU A 120 -8.10 13.58 -0.28
N SER A 121 -8.53 13.26 0.95
CA SER A 121 -9.78 12.55 1.22
C SER A 121 -10.38 13.02 2.53
N GLU A 122 -11.68 13.29 2.55
CA GLU A 122 -12.44 13.52 3.79
C GLU A 122 -12.90 12.20 4.43
N ASP A 123 -12.77 11.09 3.71
CA ASP A 123 -13.10 9.76 4.19
C ASP A 123 -11.91 9.17 4.95
N ALA A 124 -12.02 9.13 6.28
CA ALA A 124 -10.99 8.61 7.17
C ALA A 124 -10.66 7.12 6.91
N ASP A 125 -11.61 6.37 6.35
CA ASP A 125 -11.49 4.94 6.10
C ASP A 125 -11.26 4.60 4.62
N SER A 126 -10.95 5.60 3.78
CA SER A 126 -10.77 5.38 2.33
C SER A 126 -9.69 4.35 2.00
N TYR A 127 -8.66 4.21 2.85
CA TYR A 127 -7.58 3.22 2.70
C TYR A 127 -8.00 1.78 3.01
N LEU A 128 -9.16 1.59 3.65
CA LEU A 128 -9.74 0.27 3.96
C LEU A 128 -10.76 -0.20 2.92
N ARG A 129 -11.07 0.66 1.93
CA ARG A 129 -12.08 0.36 0.91
C ARG A 129 -11.45 -0.07 -0.40
N ASP A 130 -12.19 -0.85 -1.15
CA ASP A 130 -11.79 -1.36 -2.47
C ASP A 130 -10.42 -2.06 -2.44
N LEU A 131 -10.12 -2.75 -1.33
CA LEU A 131 -8.92 -3.54 -1.18
C LEU A 131 -8.92 -4.68 -2.20
N LYS A 132 -7.75 -4.94 -2.79
CA LYS A 132 -7.60 -5.99 -3.79
C LYS A 132 -7.82 -7.36 -3.14
N LEU A 133 -8.95 -7.99 -3.46
CA LEU A 133 -9.22 -9.38 -3.10
C LEU A 133 -8.72 -10.30 -4.23
N ALA A 134 -7.82 -11.19 -3.90
CA ALA A 134 -7.38 -12.24 -4.81
C ALA A 134 -8.07 -13.56 -4.40
N PRO A 135 -8.93 -14.15 -5.23
CA PRO A 135 -9.49 -15.46 -4.94
C PRO A 135 -8.37 -16.48 -4.89
N THR A 136 -8.42 -17.40 -3.93
CA THR A 136 -7.54 -18.57 -3.92
C THR A 136 -7.93 -19.51 -5.06
N VAL A 137 -6.95 -20.02 -5.79
CA VAL A 137 -7.15 -20.94 -6.92
C VAL A 137 -6.31 -22.21 -6.75
N GLU A 138 -5.00 -22.13 -6.92
CA GLU A 138 -4.06 -23.24 -6.68
C GLU A 138 -2.86 -22.68 -5.91
N ALA A 139 -2.27 -23.50 -5.02
CA ALA A 139 -1.18 -23.07 -4.14
C ALA A 139 0.01 -22.43 -4.88
N GLU A 140 0.31 -22.91 -6.08
CA GLU A 140 1.38 -22.37 -6.92
C GLU A 140 1.02 -20.98 -7.50
N VAL A 141 -0.25 -20.78 -7.87
CA VAL A 141 -0.76 -19.51 -8.39
C VAL A 141 -0.83 -18.48 -7.27
N ASP A 142 -1.30 -18.88 -6.11
CA ASP A 142 -1.50 -18.01 -4.94
C ASP A 142 -0.19 -17.46 -4.36
N ARG A 143 0.95 -18.13 -4.66
CA ARG A 143 2.29 -17.63 -4.32
C ARG A 143 2.77 -16.50 -5.23
N CYS A 144 2.11 -16.24 -6.34
CA CYS A 144 2.54 -15.24 -7.31
C CYS A 144 2.26 -13.82 -6.81
N VAL A 145 3.32 -13.05 -6.62
CA VAL A 145 3.27 -11.62 -6.24
C VAL A 145 3.37 -10.68 -7.44
N GLU A 146 3.22 -11.19 -8.65
CA GLU A 146 3.25 -10.44 -9.92
C GLU A 146 4.57 -9.65 -10.15
N CYS A 147 5.69 -10.04 -9.55
CA CYS A 147 6.96 -9.33 -9.63
C CYS A 147 7.64 -9.35 -11.01
N GLY A 148 7.26 -10.27 -11.91
CA GLY A 148 7.79 -10.35 -13.28
C GLY A 148 9.16 -11.04 -13.44
N TYR A 149 9.85 -11.42 -12.36
CA TYR A 149 11.19 -12.02 -12.45
C TYR A 149 11.28 -13.31 -13.29
N CYS A 150 10.17 -14.04 -13.42
CA CYS A 150 10.11 -15.24 -14.26
C CYS A 150 10.01 -14.93 -15.77
N GLU A 151 9.65 -13.71 -16.16
CA GLU A 151 9.35 -13.37 -17.56
C GLU A 151 10.55 -13.51 -18.49
N PRO A 152 11.75 -13.00 -18.14
CA PRO A 152 12.94 -13.13 -19.02
C PRO A 152 13.38 -14.57 -19.25
N SER A 153 13.14 -15.46 -18.28
CA SER A 153 13.53 -16.87 -18.31
C SER A 153 12.47 -17.80 -18.88
N TYR A 154 11.29 -17.27 -19.23
CA TYR A 154 10.19 -18.10 -19.70
C TYR A 154 10.42 -18.56 -21.16
N PRO A 155 10.43 -19.89 -21.44
CA PRO A 155 10.88 -20.41 -22.73
C PRO A 155 10.04 -19.95 -23.92
N SER A 156 8.75 -19.69 -23.75
CA SER A 156 7.86 -19.27 -24.84
C SER A 156 7.46 -17.79 -24.77
N ARG A 157 8.24 -16.94 -24.11
CA ARG A 157 7.94 -15.51 -23.91
C ARG A 157 7.66 -14.73 -25.20
N ASP A 158 8.31 -15.10 -26.29
CA ASP A 158 8.18 -14.43 -27.58
C ASP A 158 7.09 -15.06 -28.49
N LEU A 159 6.47 -16.14 -28.04
CA LEU A 159 5.48 -16.90 -28.80
C LEU A 159 4.08 -16.90 -28.17
N THR A 160 4.01 -16.80 -26.85
CA THR A 160 2.75 -16.93 -26.10
C THR A 160 2.71 -15.95 -24.93
N LEU A 161 1.60 -15.93 -24.21
CA LEU A 161 1.50 -15.18 -22.95
C LEU A 161 2.55 -15.66 -21.96
N ILE A 162 3.28 -14.73 -21.36
CA ILE A 162 4.22 -14.95 -20.28
C ILE A 162 3.47 -15.33 -18.97
N PRO A 163 4.16 -15.84 -17.92
CA PRO A 163 3.51 -16.35 -16.71
C PRO A 163 2.54 -15.39 -16.05
N ARG A 164 2.94 -14.13 -15.82
CA ARG A 164 2.11 -13.14 -15.13
C ARG A 164 0.72 -12.94 -15.77
N PRO A 165 0.56 -12.65 -17.06
CA PRO A 165 -0.76 -12.58 -17.71
C PRO A 165 -1.56 -13.88 -17.60
N ARG A 166 -0.90 -15.05 -17.67
CA ARG A 166 -1.59 -16.34 -17.51
C ARG A 166 -2.16 -16.54 -16.11
N LEU A 167 -1.35 -16.24 -15.09
CA LEU A 167 -1.79 -16.30 -13.70
C LEU A 167 -2.93 -15.31 -13.46
N ARG A 168 -2.81 -14.09 -14.00
CA ARG A 168 -3.87 -13.08 -13.93
C ARG A 168 -5.18 -13.57 -14.54
N LEU A 169 -5.14 -14.14 -15.73
CA LEU A 169 -6.33 -14.70 -16.39
C LEU A 169 -6.94 -15.85 -15.56
N ARG A 170 -6.11 -16.66 -14.90
CA ARG A 170 -6.58 -17.74 -14.02
C ARG A 170 -7.33 -17.19 -12.82
N LEU A 171 -6.79 -16.14 -12.17
CA LEU A 171 -7.43 -15.43 -11.07
C LEU A 171 -8.74 -14.74 -11.48
N GLU A 172 -8.76 -14.07 -12.63
CA GLU A 172 -9.98 -13.42 -13.15
C GLU A 172 -11.06 -14.45 -13.52
N LYS A 173 -10.67 -15.61 -14.06
CA LYS A 173 -11.61 -16.71 -14.30
C LYS A 173 -12.24 -17.18 -12.98
N ALA A 174 -11.44 -17.44 -11.95
CA ALA A 174 -11.94 -17.86 -10.65
C ALA A 174 -12.88 -16.79 -10.01
N ARG A 175 -12.54 -15.51 -10.17
CA ARG A 175 -13.40 -14.40 -9.73
C ARG A 175 -14.75 -14.39 -10.45
N ALA A 176 -14.73 -14.58 -11.76
CA ALA A 176 -15.97 -14.64 -12.57
C ALA A 176 -16.84 -15.84 -12.19
N GLU A 177 -16.22 -17.02 -11.98
CA GLU A 177 -16.91 -18.25 -11.53
C GLU A 177 -17.53 -18.08 -10.14
N ALA A 178 -16.92 -17.32 -9.24
CA ALA A 178 -17.44 -16.97 -7.92
C ALA A 178 -18.58 -15.92 -7.96
N GLY A 179 -19.00 -15.44 -9.14
CA GLY A 179 -20.10 -14.50 -9.32
C GLY A 179 -19.71 -13.02 -9.12
N GLY A 180 -18.42 -12.74 -9.04
CA GLY A 180 -17.91 -11.36 -9.02
C GLY A 180 -17.90 -10.76 -10.44
N ARG A 181 -18.58 -9.63 -10.65
CA ARG A 181 -18.36 -8.84 -11.88
C ARG A 181 -16.99 -8.18 -11.82
N PRO A 182 -16.31 -8.00 -12.97
CA PRO A 182 -15.06 -7.26 -13.03
C PRO A 182 -15.21 -5.80 -12.61
#